data_26759e64810be385575d77df5e1d5bee
#
_entry.id   26759e64810be385575d77df5e1d5bee
#
_cell.length_a   1.000
_cell.length_b   1.000
_cell.length_c   1.000
_cell.angle_alpha   90.00
_cell.angle_beta   90.00
_cell.angle_gamma   90.00
#
_symmetry.space_group_name_H-M   'P 1'
#
loop_
_entity.id
_entity.type
_entity.pdbx_description
1 polymer ?
#
loop_
_entity_poly.entity_id
_entity_poly.type
_entity_poly.pdbx_seq_one_letter_code
_entity_poly.pdbx_strand_id
1 'polypeptide(L)' 'MKPFLLGVLGGMGPLATVDFMAKLLDATPATRDQEQIPVVAWNVPQIADRQKALAGLGPSPLPQLLNGIEKLNAAGA' A
#
# COMPACT_ATOMS: atom_id res chain seq x y z
N MET A 1 -15.50 -16.49 11.35
CA MET A 1 -14.26 -16.26 10.56
C MET A 1 -14.09 -14.78 10.27
N LYS A 2 -12.91 -14.25 10.56
CA LYS A 2 -12.63 -12.85 10.26
C LYS A 2 -12.61 -12.67 8.75
N PRO A 3 -13.27 -11.64 8.20
CA PRO A 3 -13.11 -11.32 6.80
C PRO A 3 -11.65 -10.94 6.51
N PHE A 4 -11.17 -11.42 5.38
CA PHE A 4 -9.82 -11.08 4.90
C PHE A 4 -9.84 -9.69 4.29
N LEU A 5 -8.90 -8.84 4.66
CA LEU A 5 -8.72 -7.51 4.09
C LEU A 5 -7.23 -7.27 3.83
N LEU A 6 -6.86 -7.15 2.57
CA LEU A 6 -5.48 -6.89 2.18
C LEU A 6 -5.14 -5.41 2.34
N GLY A 7 -4.12 -5.12 3.13
CA GLY A 7 -3.59 -3.77 3.25
C GLY A 7 -2.44 -3.56 2.27
N VAL A 8 -2.47 -2.44 1.54
CA VAL A 8 -1.40 -2.08 0.60
C VAL A 8 -0.79 -0.76 1.04
N LEU A 9 0.48 -0.81 1.44
CA LEU A 9 1.26 0.38 1.77
C LEU A 9 1.99 0.83 0.52
N GLY A 10 1.52 1.93 -0.08
CA GLY A 10 2.04 2.46 -1.33
C GLY A 10 2.50 3.91 -1.22
N GLY A 11 2.80 4.51 -2.37
CA GLY A 11 3.17 5.93 -2.45
C GLY A 11 4.58 6.18 -2.94
N MET A 12 5.42 5.14 -3.01
CA MET A 12 6.82 5.25 -3.45
C MET A 12 7.05 4.40 -4.74
N GLY A 13 6.55 4.81 -5.90
CA GLY A 13 5.66 5.90 -6.24
C GLY A 13 4.19 5.47 -6.34
N PRO A 14 3.32 6.46 -6.46
CA PRO A 14 1.87 6.20 -6.44
C PRO A 14 1.37 5.39 -7.64
N LEU A 15 1.96 5.53 -8.81
CA LEU A 15 1.56 4.78 -9.99
C LEU A 15 1.87 3.29 -9.85
N ALA A 16 2.96 2.94 -9.14
CA ALA A 16 3.30 1.55 -8.87
C ALA A 16 2.23 0.87 -8.00
N THR A 17 1.61 1.61 -7.09
CA THR A 17 0.50 1.11 -6.27
C THR A 17 -0.72 0.78 -7.14
N VAL A 18 -1.06 1.65 -8.07
CA VAL A 18 -2.16 1.43 -9.02
C VAL A 18 -1.87 0.21 -9.90
N ASP A 19 -0.64 0.11 -10.41
CA ASP A 19 -0.23 -1.03 -11.23
C ASP A 19 -0.31 -2.35 -10.46
N PHE A 20 0.12 -2.35 -9.21
CA PHE A 20 0.00 -3.53 -8.34
C PHE A 20 -1.45 -3.96 -8.18
N MET A 21 -2.36 -3.01 -7.95
CA MET A 21 -3.78 -3.30 -7.76
C MET A 21 -4.41 -3.88 -9.02
N ALA A 22 -4.03 -3.35 -10.19
CA ALA A 22 -4.48 -3.90 -11.48
C ALA A 22 -4.00 -5.33 -11.68
N LYS A 23 -2.73 -5.60 -11.38
CA LYS A 23 -2.15 -6.95 -11.49
C LYS A 23 -2.77 -7.93 -10.49
N LEU A 24 -3.15 -7.43 -9.32
CA LEU A 24 -3.84 -8.25 -8.31
C LEU A 24 -5.19 -8.72 -8.84
N LEU A 25 -5.93 -7.86 -9.52
CA LEU A 25 -7.19 -8.23 -10.16
C LEU A 25 -6.97 -9.30 -11.24
N ASP A 26 -5.96 -9.10 -12.09
CA ASP A 26 -5.65 -10.05 -13.16
C ASP A 26 -5.22 -11.41 -12.62
N ALA A 27 -4.49 -11.43 -11.52
CA ALA A 27 -3.97 -12.66 -10.93
C ALA A 27 -5.01 -13.42 -10.09
N THR A 28 -6.11 -12.78 -9.73
CA THR A 28 -7.14 -13.40 -8.89
C THR A 28 -8.11 -14.20 -9.76
N PRO A 29 -8.24 -15.52 -9.55
CA PRO A 29 -9.12 -16.37 -10.35
C PRO A 29 -10.58 -16.19 -9.90
N ALA A 30 -11.20 -15.11 -10.36
CA ALA A 30 -12.57 -14.74 -10.00
C ALA A 30 -13.42 -14.58 -11.26
N THR A 31 -14.68 -15.02 -11.20
CA THR A 31 -15.65 -14.87 -12.28
C THR A 31 -16.69 -13.80 -11.97
N ARG A 32 -16.73 -13.34 -10.72
CA ARG A 32 -17.64 -12.30 -10.24
C ARG A 32 -16.88 -11.31 -9.37
N ASP A 33 -17.36 -10.08 -9.30
CA ASP A 33 -16.75 -9.04 -8.45
C ASP A 33 -16.63 -9.47 -6.99
N GLN A 34 -17.62 -10.19 -6.48
CA GLN A 34 -17.68 -10.63 -5.08
C GLN A 34 -16.58 -11.63 -4.73
N GLU A 35 -15.90 -12.21 -5.72
CA GLU A 35 -14.80 -13.15 -5.53
C GLU A 35 -13.44 -12.47 -5.53
N GLN A 36 -13.40 -11.16 -5.78
CA GLN A 36 -12.17 -10.39 -5.73
C GLN A 36 -11.69 -10.17 -4.30
N ILE A 37 -10.39 -9.92 -4.16
CA ILE A 37 -9.78 -9.69 -2.85
C ILE A 37 -10.13 -8.28 -2.37
N PRO A 38 -10.73 -8.13 -1.19
CA PRO A 38 -10.98 -6.79 -0.64
C PRO A 38 -9.66 -6.12 -0.26
N VAL A 39 -9.50 -4.86 -0.66
CA VAL A 39 -8.25 -4.12 -0.50
C VAL A 39 -8.52 -2.76 0.14
N VAL A 40 -7.66 -2.39 1.10
CA VAL A 40 -7.51 -1.01 1.55
C VAL A 40 -6.10 -0.56 1.21
N ALA A 41 -5.96 0.58 0.55
CA ALA A 41 -4.67 1.10 0.13
C ALA A 41 -4.38 2.45 0.78
N TRP A 42 -3.17 2.59 1.31
CA TRP A 42 -2.62 3.86 1.78
C TRP A 42 -1.62 4.31 0.74
N ASN A 43 -2.07 5.13 -0.19
CA ASN A 43 -1.27 5.58 -1.33
C ASN A 43 -0.98 7.07 -1.19
N VAL A 44 0.00 7.41 -0.35
CA VAL A 44 0.37 8.79 -0.03
C VAL A 44 1.74 9.08 -0.61
N PRO A 45 1.83 9.87 -1.70
CA PRO A 45 3.11 10.13 -2.36
C PRO A 45 4.00 11.12 -1.61
N GLN A 46 3.48 11.83 -0.62
CA GLN A 46 4.24 12.77 0.21
C GLN A 46 5.07 12.03 1.26
N ILE A 47 5.89 11.08 0.81
CA ILE A 47 6.82 10.32 1.64
C ILE A 47 8.23 10.85 1.35
N ALA A 48 9.05 10.99 2.40
CA ALA A 48 10.44 11.44 2.25
C ALA A 48 11.21 10.52 1.29
N ASP A 49 12.02 11.14 0.44
CA ASP A 49 12.80 10.43 -0.57
C ASP A 49 13.79 9.45 0.10
N ARG A 50 13.60 8.16 -0.15
CA ARG A 50 14.43 7.12 0.47
C ARG A 50 15.87 7.15 -0.02
N GLN A 51 16.11 7.55 -1.28
CA GLN A 51 17.48 7.64 -1.82
C GLN A 51 18.25 8.78 -1.16
N LYS A 52 17.60 9.92 -0.95
CA LYS A 52 18.20 11.03 -0.20
C LYS A 52 18.47 10.64 1.25
N ALA A 53 17.57 9.90 1.88
CA ALA A 53 17.75 9.43 3.25
C ALA A 53 18.95 8.50 3.36
N LEU A 54 19.12 7.56 2.41
CA LEU A 54 20.27 6.65 2.37
C LEU A 54 21.57 7.37 2.14
N ALA A 55 21.56 8.47 1.38
CA ALA A 55 22.73 9.31 1.14
C ALA A 55 23.00 10.32 2.25
N GLY A 56 22.17 10.38 3.28
CA GLY A 56 22.29 11.35 4.36
C GLY A 56 21.90 12.78 3.96
N LEU A 57 21.18 12.95 2.85
CA LEU A 57 20.82 14.26 2.30
C LEU A 57 19.39 14.68 2.60
N GLY A 58 18.62 13.84 3.27
CA GLY A 58 17.23 14.11 3.60
C GLY A 58 16.71 13.29 4.77
N PRO A 59 15.49 13.57 5.25
CA PRO A 59 14.90 12.84 6.37
C PRO A 59 14.57 11.40 5.99
N SER A 60 14.51 10.52 6.98
CA SER A 60 14.11 9.13 6.79
C SER A 60 12.62 9.05 6.43
N PRO A 61 12.23 8.16 5.49
CA PRO A 61 10.82 7.88 5.23
C PRO A 61 10.18 6.98 6.30
N LEU A 62 10.96 6.43 7.23
CA LEU A 62 10.48 5.43 8.17
C LEU A 62 9.29 5.89 9.02
N PRO A 63 9.27 7.10 9.62
CA PRO A 63 8.11 7.54 10.39
C PRO A 63 6.82 7.59 9.57
N GLN A 64 6.91 7.98 8.30
CA GLN A 64 5.75 8.05 7.41
C GLN A 64 5.26 6.65 7.03
N LEU A 65 6.18 5.71 6.81
CA LEU A 65 5.84 4.32 6.53
C LEU A 65 5.16 3.66 7.73
N LEU A 66 5.67 3.89 8.94
CA LEU A 66 5.06 3.38 10.17
C LEU A 66 3.66 3.96 10.38
N ASN A 67 3.47 5.24 10.10
CA ASN A 67 2.15 5.87 10.16
C ASN A 67 1.18 5.20 9.18
N GLY A 68 1.63 4.89 7.96
CA GLY A 68 0.81 4.18 6.99
C GLY A 68 0.39 2.80 7.48
N ILE A 69 1.30 2.06 8.08
CA ILE A 69 1.00 0.75 8.68
C ILE A 69 -0.05 0.88 9.77
N GLU A 70 0.06 1.90 10.62
CA GLU A 70 -0.93 2.16 11.68
C GLU A 70 -2.31 2.45 11.08
N LYS A 71 -2.36 3.23 10.00
CA LYS A 71 -3.63 3.55 9.32
C LYS A 71 -4.27 2.31 8.70
N LEU A 72 -3.47 1.46 8.08
CA LEU A 72 -3.95 0.20 7.52
C LEU A 72 -4.45 -0.74 8.61
N ASN A 73 -3.74 -0.82 9.73
CA ASN A 73 -4.16 -1.64 10.86
C ASN A 73 -5.47 -1.11 11.45
N ALA A 74 -5.62 0.20 11.58
CA ALA A 74 -6.85 0.82 12.07
C ALA A 74 -8.04 0.56 11.13
N ALA A 75 -7.79 0.37 9.85
CA ALA A 75 -8.81 0.04 8.86
C ALA A 75 -9.20 -1.45 8.89
N GLY A 76 -8.45 -2.28 9.61
CA GLY A 76 -8.76 -3.70 9.74
C GLY A 76 -7.93 -4.62 8.84
N ALA A 77 -6.92 -4.07 8.21
CA ALA A 77 -6.02 -4.89 7.39
C ALA A 77 -5.11 -5.80 8.21
#